data_d9a4add15d3bb83df898ec6edf0402ee
#
_entry.id   d9a4add15d3bb83df898ec6edf0402ee
#
_cell.length_a   1.000
_cell.length_b   1.000
_cell.length_c   1.000
_cell.angle_alpha   90.00
_cell.angle_beta   90.00
_cell.angle_gamma   90.00
#
_symmetry.space_group_name_H-M   'P 1'
#
loop_
_entity.id
_entity.type
_entity.pdbx_description
1 polymer ?
#
loop_
_entity_poly.entity_id
_entity_poly.type
_entity_poly.pdbx_seq_one_letter_code
_entity_poly.pdbx_strand_id
1 'polypeptide(L)'
;IAGSDYIQFFSDHHYFCIMMEKRNNMIKSDLIKKLAEDNPHLYYRDVERIVGTIFDEIIIALENGNRVELRGFGAFSTKDRKARRARNPKTGFEVDVDKKTVPFFKCGKGLRQRLNEA
;
A
#
# COMPACT_ATOMS: atom_id res chain seq x y z
N ILE A 1 -12.48 32.19 -10.46
CA ILE A 1 -12.31 32.21 -10.21
C ILE A 1 -12.35 31.80 -9.83
N ALA A 2 -12.48 32.05 -10.16
CA ALA A 2 -12.80 31.34 -9.73
C ALA A 2 -12.01 30.74 -8.92
N GLY A 3 -11.33 30.37 -9.38
CA GLY A 3 -10.56 29.73 -8.55
C GLY A 3 -10.37 30.41 -7.36
N SER A 4 -10.18 31.53 -7.46
CA SER A 4 -9.82 32.19 -6.32
C SER A 4 -10.86 32.07 -5.36
N ASP A 5 -12.06 32.05 -5.73
CA ASP A 5 -12.96 32.07 -4.80
C ASP A 5 -12.98 30.94 -3.99
N TYR A 6 -13.01 29.76 -4.51
CA TYR A 6 -13.15 28.72 -3.66
C TYR A 6 -11.97 28.50 -2.90
N ILE A 7 -10.98 29.10 -3.30
CA ILE A 7 -9.87 28.98 -2.58
C ILE A 7 -9.99 29.72 -1.44
N GLN A 8 -10.62 30.73 -1.52
CA GLN A 8 -10.67 31.50 -0.57
C GLN A 8 -11.51 31.12 0.35
N PHE A 9 -12.25 30.65 0.28
CA PHE A 9 -12.96 30.36 1.14
C PHE A 9 -12.52 29.57 1.94
N PHE A 10 -11.79 28.98 1.94
CA PHE A 10 -11.29 28.40 2.77
C PHE A 10 -10.84 28.94 3.44
N SER A 11 -11.01 29.74 2.84
CA SER A 11 -10.76 30.38 3.63
C SER A 11 -10.71 29.65 4.64
N ASP A 12 -10.93 29.07 4.63
CA ASP A 12 -10.90 28.38 5.46
C ASP A 12 -9.76 27.66 5.63
N HIS A 13 -8.91 28.07 6.41
CA HIS A 13 -7.73 27.47 6.78
C HIS A 13 -7.99 26.10 7.28
N HIS A 14 -9.04 25.94 8.04
CA HIS A 14 -9.43 24.64 8.53
C HIS A 14 -9.78 23.72 7.38
N TYR A 15 -10.50 24.24 6.41
CA TYR A 15 -10.85 23.47 5.26
C TYR A 15 -9.59 23.09 4.47
N PHE A 16 -8.67 23.97 4.37
CA PHE A 16 -7.43 23.71 3.69
C PHE A 16 -6.65 22.61 4.41
N CYS A 17 -6.61 22.63 5.73
CA CYS A 17 -5.94 21.61 6.49
C CYS A 17 -6.59 20.25 6.28
N ILE A 18 -7.90 20.21 6.23
CA ILE A 18 -8.61 18.97 5.97
C ILE A 18 -8.25 18.44 4.60
N MET A 19 -8.14 19.31 3.63
CA MET A 19 -7.75 18.90 2.30
C MET A 19 -6.34 18.38 2.28
N MET A 20 -5.45 18.98 3.04
CA MET A 20 -4.08 18.53 3.09
C MET A 20 -3.98 17.17 3.77
N GLU A 21 -4.81 16.93 4.74
CA GLU A 21 -4.77 15.66 5.41
C GLU A 21 -5.43 14.58 4.59
N LYS A 22 -6.21 14.97 3.61
CA LYS A 22 -6.84 13.99 2.82
C LYS A 22 -5.86 13.45 1.84
N ARG A 23 -5.14 12.47 2.23
CA ARG A 23 -4.16 11.86 1.37
C ARG A 23 -4.84 11.17 0.22
N ASN A 24 -4.24 11.27 -0.94
CA ASN A 24 -4.75 10.56 -2.09
C ASN A 24 -4.30 9.13 -1.96
N ASN A 25 -5.11 8.32 -1.31
CA ASN A 25 -4.79 6.92 -1.20
C ASN A 25 -5.07 6.25 -2.52
N MET A 26 -4.13 5.42 -2.95
CA MET A 26 -4.32 4.65 -4.16
C MET A 26 -4.77 3.25 -3.77
N ILE A 27 -5.96 2.88 -4.15
CA ILE A 27 -6.44 1.53 -3.94
C ILE A 27 -6.27 0.76 -5.24
N LYS A 28 -6.51 -0.54 -5.21
CA LYS A 28 -6.29 -1.39 -6.36
C LYS A 28 -7.05 -0.93 -7.59
N SER A 29 -8.29 -0.51 -7.41
CA SER A 29 -9.10 -0.05 -8.55
C SER A 29 -8.53 1.23 -9.17
N ASP A 30 -7.93 2.09 -8.36
CA ASP A 30 -7.30 3.31 -8.88
C ASP A 30 -6.09 2.96 -9.73
N LEU A 31 -5.31 1.99 -9.29
CA LEU A 31 -4.16 1.53 -10.04
C LEU A 31 -4.60 0.94 -11.39
N ILE A 32 -5.64 0.13 -11.38
CA ILE A 32 -6.16 -0.48 -12.60
C ILE A 32 -6.65 0.59 -13.56
N LYS A 33 -7.36 1.58 -13.02
CA LYS A 33 -7.90 2.67 -13.84
C LYS A 33 -6.77 3.45 -14.50
N LYS A 34 -5.74 3.76 -13.73
CA LYS A 34 -4.61 4.51 -14.26
C LYS A 34 -3.87 3.74 -15.34
N LEU A 35 -3.67 2.45 -15.12
CA LEU A 35 -3.01 1.61 -16.11
C LEU A 35 -3.84 1.48 -17.38
N ALA A 36 -5.14 1.40 -17.25
CA ALA A 36 -6.02 1.32 -18.41
C ALA A 36 -5.99 2.63 -19.22
N GLU A 37 -5.89 3.75 -18.54
CA GLU A 37 -5.78 5.05 -19.21
C GLU A 37 -4.45 5.16 -19.95
N ASP A 38 -3.38 4.66 -19.36
CA ASP A 38 -2.07 4.74 -19.99
C ASP A 38 -1.91 3.73 -21.13
N ASN A 39 -2.79 2.75 -21.20
CA ASN A 39 -2.73 1.71 -22.23
C ASN A 39 -4.09 1.56 -22.90
N PRO A 40 -4.49 2.55 -23.69
CA PRO A 40 -5.85 2.58 -24.25
C PRO A 40 -6.14 1.44 -25.23
N HIS A 41 -5.12 0.73 -25.67
CA HIS A 41 -5.29 -0.41 -26.56
C HIS A 41 -5.72 -1.67 -25.79
N LEU A 42 -5.74 -1.61 -24.46
CA LEU A 42 -6.17 -2.76 -23.66
C LEU A 42 -7.54 -2.50 -23.08
N TYR A 43 -8.33 -3.53 -22.97
CA TYR A 43 -9.64 -3.42 -22.33
C TYR A 43 -9.44 -3.32 -20.82
N TYR A 44 -10.30 -2.58 -20.16
CA TYR A 44 -10.24 -2.43 -18.71
C TYR A 44 -10.24 -3.79 -18.01
N ARG A 45 -11.07 -4.69 -18.48
CA ARG A 45 -11.21 -6.00 -17.91
C ARG A 45 -9.91 -6.81 -18.00
N ASP A 46 -9.15 -6.63 -19.09
CA ASP A 46 -7.88 -7.30 -19.26
C ASP A 46 -6.83 -6.72 -18.33
N VAL A 47 -6.82 -5.40 -18.15
CA VAL A 47 -5.91 -4.74 -17.22
C VAL A 47 -6.18 -5.21 -15.80
N GLU A 48 -7.45 -5.32 -15.44
CA GLU A 48 -7.85 -5.78 -14.12
C GLU A 48 -7.35 -7.20 -13.88
N ARG A 49 -7.47 -8.06 -14.87
CA ARG A 49 -7.01 -9.44 -14.77
C ARG A 49 -5.50 -9.51 -14.64
N ILE A 50 -4.76 -8.69 -15.39
CA ILE A 50 -3.31 -8.68 -15.33
C ILE A 50 -2.84 -8.23 -13.95
N VAL A 51 -3.40 -7.17 -13.42
CA VAL A 51 -3.02 -6.66 -12.10
C VAL A 51 -3.33 -7.71 -11.02
N GLY A 52 -4.50 -8.34 -11.12
CA GLY A 52 -4.87 -9.39 -10.17
C GLY A 52 -3.90 -10.56 -10.23
N THR A 53 -3.50 -10.95 -11.44
CA THR A 53 -2.56 -12.05 -11.61
C THR A 53 -1.21 -11.73 -11.00
N ILE A 54 -0.73 -10.51 -11.16
CA ILE A 54 0.55 -10.10 -10.58
C ILE A 54 0.52 -10.25 -9.05
N PHE A 55 -0.52 -9.75 -8.43
CA PHE A 55 -0.62 -9.82 -6.97
C PHE A 55 -0.82 -11.26 -6.50
N ASP A 56 -1.59 -12.05 -7.25
CA ASP A 56 -1.79 -13.45 -6.88
C ASP A 56 -0.47 -14.23 -6.94
N GLU A 57 0.36 -13.95 -7.93
CA GLU A 57 1.64 -14.64 -8.04
C GLU A 57 2.55 -14.28 -6.87
N ILE A 58 2.51 -13.03 -6.44
CA ILE A 58 3.27 -12.61 -5.27
C ILE A 58 2.76 -13.34 -4.02
N ILE A 59 1.45 -13.43 -3.87
CA ILE A 59 0.84 -14.10 -2.72
C ILE A 59 1.23 -15.58 -2.70
N ILE A 60 1.15 -16.25 -3.84
CA ILE A 60 1.47 -17.65 -3.92
C ILE A 60 2.93 -17.90 -3.57
N ALA A 61 3.83 -17.04 -4.06
CA ALA A 61 5.24 -17.19 -3.74
C ALA A 61 5.48 -17.02 -2.24
N LEU A 62 4.80 -16.07 -1.62
CA LEU A 62 4.95 -15.86 -0.19
C LEU A 62 4.35 -17.00 0.63
N GLU A 63 3.25 -17.58 0.16
CA GLU A 63 2.66 -18.74 0.83
C GLU A 63 3.63 -19.91 0.86
N ASN A 64 4.42 -20.05 -0.18
CA ASN A 64 5.40 -21.13 -0.25
C ASN A 64 6.70 -20.80 0.47
N GLY A 65 6.75 -19.67 1.14
CA GLY A 65 7.94 -19.26 1.86
C GLY A 65 9.03 -18.66 1.00
N ASN A 66 8.73 -18.39 -0.26
CA ASN A 66 9.72 -17.84 -1.17
C ASN A 66 9.79 -16.32 -1.04
N ARG A 67 10.91 -15.79 -1.46
CA ARG A 67 11.12 -14.35 -1.46
C ARG A 67 10.83 -13.82 -2.86
N VAL A 68 10.12 -12.71 -2.94
CA VAL A 68 9.84 -12.06 -4.21
C VAL A 68 10.65 -10.78 -4.27
N GLU A 69 11.59 -10.71 -5.20
CA GLU A 69 12.43 -9.55 -5.31
C GLU A 69 12.11 -8.80 -6.59
N LEU A 70 11.73 -7.55 -6.47
CA LEU A 70 11.41 -6.68 -7.60
C LEU A 70 12.48 -5.61 -7.66
N ARG A 71 13.39 -5.75 -8.59
CA ARG A 71 14.53 -4.86 -8.67
C ARG A 71 14.07 -3.43 -8.87
N GLY A 72 14.62 -2.52 -8.10
CA GLY A 72 14.26 -1.11 -8.15
C GLY A 72 13.08 -0.73 -7.26
N PHE A 73 12.32 -1.72 -6.80
CA PHE A 73 11.16 -1.47 -5.96
C PHE A 73 11.40 -1.98 -4.54
N GLY A 74 11.67 -3.25 -4.39
CA GLY A 74 11.89 -3.82 -3.08
C GLY A 74 11.74 -5.32 -3.11
N ALA A 75 11.70 -5.90 -1.94
CA ALA A 75 11.58 -7.35 -1.81
C ALA A 75 10.53 -7.69 -0.77
N PHE A 76 9.70 -8.66 -1.10
CA PHE A 76 8.71 -9.19 -0.17
C PHE A 76 9.25 -10.51 0.38
N SER A 77 9.12 -10.71 1.66
CA SER A 77 9.52 -11.97 2.28
C SER A 77 8.57 -12.23 3.44
N THR A 78 8.76 -13.35 4.10
CA THR A 78 7.94 -13.68 5.25
C THR A 78 8.84 -13.76 6.48
N LYS A 79 8.28 -13.41 7.61
CA LYS A 79 8.96 -13.52 8.88
C LYS A 79 8.08 -14.31 9.82
N ASP A 80 8.70 -15.24 10.53
CA ASP A 80 7.99 -16.02 11.51
C ASP A 80 8.07 -15.30 12.84
N ARG A 81 6.94 -15.14 13.47
CA ARG A 81 6.89 -14.58 14.81
C ARG A 81 6.60 -15.70 15.79
N LYS A 82 7.46 -15.78 16.80
CA LYS A 82 7.31 -16.83 17.79
C LYS A 82 6.06 -16.62 18.62
N ALA A 83 5.53 -17.70 19.13
CA ALA A 83 4.44 -17.63 20.08
C ALA A 83 4.92 -16.85 21.31
N ARG A 84 4.07 -16.01 21.83
CA ARG A 84 4.43 -15.19 22.99
C ARG A 84 3.21 -14.89 23.81
N ARG A 85 3.43 -14.40 25.02
CA ARG A 85 2.35 -13.92 25.83
C ARG A 85 2.27 -12.41 25.68
N ALA A 86 1.07 -11.92 25.44
CA ALA A 86 0.83 -10.50 25.31
C ALA A 86 -0.25 -10.08 26.29
N ARG A 87 -0.32 -8.82 26.60
CA ARG A 87 -1.34 -8.31 27.50
C ARG A 87 -2.37 -7.56 26.68
N ASN A 88 -3.63 -7.86 26.92
CA ASN A 88 -4.71 -7.15 26.25
C ASN A 88 -4.81 -5.76 26.88
N PRO A 89 -4.63 -4.68 26.09
CA PRO A 89 -4.66 -3.34 26.66
C PRO A 89 -6.02 -2.93 27.21
N LYS A 90 -7.09 -3.59 26.77
CA LYS A 90 -8.40 -3.22 27.26
C LYS A 90 -8.73 -3.89 28.58
N THR A 91 -8.37 -5.15 28.75
CA THR A 91 -8.73 -5.90 29.93
C THR A 91 -7.57 -6.08 30.90
N GLY A 92 -6.35 -5.91 30.42
CA GLY A 92 -5.18 -6.12 31.24
C GLY A 92 -4.81 -7.58 31.44
N PHE A 93 -5.59 -8.50 30.89
CA PHE A 93 -5.30 -9.91 31.03
C PHE A 93 -4.26 -10.36 30.02
N GLU A 94 -3.50 -11.37 30.40
CA GLU A 94 -2.53 -11.95 29.48
C GLU A 94 -3.23 -12.85 28.49
N VAL A 95 -2.79 -12.77 27.25
CA VAL A 95 -3.34 -13.55 26.15
C VAL A 95 -2.18 -14.27 25.48
N ASP A 96 -2.37 -15.54 25.18
CA ASP A 96 -1.37 -16.30 24.46
C ASP A 96 -1.51 -15.99 22.98
N VAL A 97 -0.42 -15.58 22.36
CA VAL A 97 -0.38 -15.31 20.93
C VAL A 97 0.37 -16.44 20.26
N ASP A 98 -0.29 -17.11 19.33
CA ASP A 98 0.29 -18.24 18.64
C ASP A 98 1.36 -17.80 17.65
N LYS A 99 2.19 -18.75 17.26
CA LYS A 99 3.19 -18.50 16.23
C LYS A 99 2.50 -18.10 14.94
N LYS A 100 3.03 -17.07 14.30
CA LYS A 100 2.47 -16.56 13.05
C LYS A 100 3.56 -16.26 12.05
N THR A 101 3.22 -16.39 10.77
CA THR A 101 4.09 -15.97 9.70
C THR A 101 3.48 -14.70 9.12
N VAL A 102 4.25 -13.64 9.05
CA VAL A 102 3.77 -12.35 8.55
C VAL A 102 4.59 -11.90 7.35
N PRO A 103 3.98 -11.16 6.44
CA PRO A 103 4.73 -10.63 5.30
C PRO A 103 5.61 -9.47 5.75
N PHE A 104 6.70 -9.30 5.06
CA PHE A 104 7.64 -8.24 5.35
C PHE A 104 8.12 -7.65 4.04
N PHE A 105 8.07 -6.33 3.91
CA PHE A 105 8.51 -5.64 2.72
C PHE A 105 9.74 -4.81 3.05
N LYS A 106 10.80 -5.00 2.28
CA LYS A 106 12.00 -4.20 2.42
C LYS A 106 12.19 -3.38 1.15
N CYS A 107 12.26 -2.08 1.32
CA CYS A 107 12.42 -1.15 0.20
C CYS A 107 13.76 -1.35 -0.47
N GLY A 108 13.77 -1.31 -1.79
CA GLY A 108 15.00 -1.39 -2.54
C GLY A 108 15.70 -0.05 -2.63
N LYS A 109 16.91 -0.05 -3.16
CA LYS A 109 17.70 1.17 -3.24
C LYS A 109 17.03 2.20 -4.14
N GLY A 110 16.49 1.78 -5.28
CA GLY A 110 15.87 2.72 -6.21
C GLY A 110 14.68 3.43 -5.60
N LEU A 111 13.79 2.68 -4.96
CA LEU A 111 12.62 3.28 -4.33
C LEU A 111 13.02 4.18 -3.17
N ARG A 112 13.99 3.73 -2.37
CA ARG A 112 14.44 4.53 -1.24
C ARG A 112 15.02 5.85 -1.69
N GLN A 113 15.80 5.85 -2.78
CA GLN A 113 16.35 7.08 -3.30
C GLN A 113 15.27 8.04 -3.77
N ARG A 114 14.28 7.52 -4.47
CA ARG A 114 13.20 8.36 -4.97
C ARG A 114 12.37 8.97 -3.84
N LEU A 115 12.20 8.24 -2.76
CA LEU A 115 11.43 8.75 -1.63
C LEU A 115 12.19 9.81 -0.83
N ASN A 116 13.51 9.74 -0.86
CA ASN A 116 14.31 10.67 -0.07
C ASN A 116 14.97 11.79 -0.88
N GLU A 117 14.73 11.81 -2.17
CA GLU A 117 15.17 12.93 -2.96
C GLU A 117 14.16 14.05 -2.79
N ALA A 118 14.61 15.19 -2.51
CA ALA A 118 13.74 16.32 -2.23
C ALA A 118 13.41 17.10 -3.50
#